data_b1103b5631d91f65a063521bcc8c3652
#
_entry.id   b1103b5631d91f65a063521bcc8c3652
#
_cell.length_a   1.000
_cell.length_b   1.000
_cell.length_c   1.000
_cell.angle_alpha   90.00
_cell.angle_beta   90.00
_cell.angle_gamma   90.00
#
_symmetry.space_group_name_H-M   'P 1'
#
loop_
_entity.id
_entity.type
_entity.pdbx_description
1 polymer ?
#
loop_
_entity_poly.entity_id
_entity_poly.type
_entity_poly.pdbx_seq_one_letter_code
_entity_poly.pdbx_strand_id
1 'polypeptide(L)'
;MTKDDESLDLVKQAIREAGLRATPARIATLQLLRESPSPLTHAAVAEHLSGLGVDKATAFRNLNDMTDAGLLRRTEVGDHVWRFET
;
A
#
# COMPACT_ATOMS: atom_id res chain seq x y z
N MET A 1 -15.47 -16.48 -11.46
CA MET A 1 -14.50 -15.78 -10.57
C MET A 1 -15.24 -15.01 -9.50
N THR A 2 -14.68 -15.00 -8.30
CA THR A 2 -15.25 -14.22 -7.21
C THR A 2 -14.85 -12.75 -7.35
N LYS A 3 -15.58 -11.87 -6.67
CA LYS A 3 -15.27 -10.45 -6.62
C LYS A 3 -13.86 -10.18 -6.07
N ASP A 4 -13.41 -11.02 -5.13
CA ASP A 4 -12.08 -10.89 -4.53
C ASP A 4 -10.96 -11.19 -5.54
N ASP A 5 -11.18 -12.18 -6.42
CA ASP A 5 -10.20 -12.51 -7.46
C ASP A 5 -10.04 -11.38 -8.46
N GLU A 6 -11.13 -10.73 -8.86
CA GLU A 6 -11.09 -9.59 -9.76
C GLU A 6 -10.35 -8.41 -9.12
N SER A 7 -10.63 -8.15 -7.83
CA SER A 7 -9.97 -7.08 -7.10
C SER A 7 -8.47 -7.33 -6.99
N LEU A 8 -8.07 -8.57 -6.73
CA LEU A 8 -6.67 -8.95 -6.64
C LEU A 8 -5.95 -8.75 -7.97
N ASP A 9 -6.57 -9.17 -9.08
CA ASP A 9 -5.99 -9.02 -10.41
C ASP A 9 -5.80 -7.55 -10.77
N LEU A 10 -6.77 -6.69 -10.43
CA LEU A 10 -6.68 -5.25 -10.68
C LEU A 10 -5.55 -4.62 -9.87
N VAL A 11 -5.36 -5.05 -8.63
CA VAL A 11 -4.26 -4.57 -7.78
C VAL A 11 -2.91 -4.94 -8.39
N LYS A 12 -2.74 -6.20 -8.79
CA LYS A 12 -1.50 -6.67 -9.43
C LYS A 12 -1.21 -5.89 -10.70
N GLN A 13 -2.23 -5.68 -11.53
CA GLN A 13 -2.09 -4.95 -12.78
C GLN A 13 -1.66 -3.51 -12.54
N ALA A 14 -2.29 -2.84 -11.57
CA ALA A 14 -1.94 -1.46 -11.23
C ALA A 14 -0.47 -1.33 -10.82
N ILE A 15 0.02 -2.27 -10.01
CA ILE A 15 1.42 -2.27 -9.56
C ILE A 15 2.36 -2.45 -10.75
N ARG A 16 2.05 -3.40 -11.65
CA ARG A 16 2.87 -3.66 -12.84
C ARG A 16 2.88 -2.48 -13.81
N GLU A 17 1.73 -1.85 -14.02
CA GLU A 17 1.63 -0.68 -14.89
C GLU A 17 2.42 0.51 -14.36
N ALA A 18 2.61 0.58 -13.04
CA ALA A 18 3.45 1.61 -12.43
C ALA A 18 4.94 1.30 -12.52
N GLY A 19 5.32 0.17 -13.14
CA GLY A 19 6.70 -0.23 -13.31
C GLY A 19 7.30 -0.99 -12.14
N LEU A 20 6.46 -1.46 -11.23
CA LEU A 20 6.91 -2.21 -10.05
C LEU A 20 6.57 -3.69 -10.15
N ARG A 21 7.31 -4.50 -9.41
CA ARG A 21 6.98 -5.92 -9.28
C ARG A 21 5.80 -6.07 -8.32
N ALA A 22 4.86 -6.92 -8.69
CA ALA A 22 3.67 -7.21 -7.86
C ALA A 22 4.01 -8.24 -6.79
N THR A 23 4.83 -7.84 -5.82
CA THR A 23 5.19 -8.72 -4.69
C THR A 23 4.02 -8.86 -3.74
N PRO A 24 3.96 -9.96 -2.94
CA PRO A 24 2.88 -10.12 -1.95
C PRO A 24 2.77 -8.93 -0.99
N ALA A 25 3.90 -8.37 -0.55
CA ALA A 25 3.88 -7.22 0.35
C ALA A 25 3.29 -5.97 -0.31
N ARG A 26 3.62 -5.71 -1.58
CA ARG A 26 3.06 -4.58 -2.32
C ARG A 26 1.57 -4.75 -2.58
N ILE A 27 1.18 -5.97 -2.95
CA ILE A 27 -0.24 -6.28 -3.16
C ILE A 27 -1.03 -6.03 -1.88
N ALA A 28 -0.56 -6.55 -0.75
CA ALA A 28 -1.22 -6.36 0.54
C ALA A 28 -1.30 -4.88 0.93
N THR A 29 -0.23 -4.12 0.68
CA THR A 29 -0.21 -2.68 0.98
C THR A 29 -1.25 -1.92 0.16
N LEU A 30 -1.30 -2.15 -1.14
CA LEU A 30 -2.24 -1.45 -2.00
C LEU A 30 -3.69 -1.84 -1.69
N GLN A 31 -3.96 -3.12 -1.43
CA GLN A 31 -5.29 -3.57 -1.04
C GLN A 31 -5.74 -2.90 0.26
N LEU A 32 -4.85 -2.86 1.25
CA LEU A 32 -5.16 -2.24 2.54
C LEU A 32 -5.57 -0.78 2.36
N LEU A 33 -4.81 -0.02 1.58
CA LEU A 33 -5.07 1.40 1.39
C LEU A 33 -6.31 1.66 0.54
N ARG A 34 -6.58 0.81 -0.44
CA ARG A 34 -7.81 0.92 -1.25
C ARG A 34 -9.06 0.64 -0.44
N GLU A 35 -8.98 -0.25 0.53
CA GLU A 35 -10.10 -0.61 1.38
C GLU A 35 -10.26 0.33 2.57
N SER A 36 -9.24 1.11 2.88
CA SER A 36 -9.29 2.04 4.01
C SER A 36 -10.16 3.25 3.68
N PRO A 37 -11.10 3.63 4.55
CA PRO A 37 -11.94 4.82 4.34
C PRO A 37 -11.19 6.13 4.56
N SER A 38 -9.99 6.08 5.13
CA SER A 38 -9.18 7.27 5.42
C SER A 38 -7.71 6.96 5.19
N PRO A 39 -6.87 7.99 5.01
CA PRO A 39 -5.42 7.78 4.90
C PRO A 39 -4.85 7.11 6.16
N LEU A 40 -3.84 6.27 5.98
CA LEU A 40 -3.21 5.53 7.06
C LEU A 40 -1.78 6.01 7.28
N THR A 41 -1.36 6.05 8.54
CA THR A 41 0.02 6.35 8.89
C THR A 41 0.92 5.16 8.52
N HIS A 42 2.23 5.43 8.40
CA HIS A 42 3.21 4.37 8.22
C HIS A 42 3.11 3.31 9.32
N ALA A 43 2.96 3.76 10.58
CA ALA A 43 2.85 2.83 11.70
C ALA A 43 1.63 1.92 11.60
N ALA A 44 0.49 2.47 11.19
CA ALA A 44 -0.73 1.68 11.03
C ALA A 44 -0.59 0.64 9.91
N VAL A 45 0.02 1.03 8.79
CA VAL A 45 0.28 0.11 7.68
C VAL A 45 1.26 -0.98 8.12
N ALA A 46 2.34 -0.60 8.79
CA ALA A 46 3.35 -1.56 9.26
C ALA A 46 2.75 -2.57 10.24
N GLU A 47 1.90 -2.11 11.15
CA GLU A 47 1.23 -2.98 12.11
C GLU A 47 0.34 -4.00 11.41
N HIS A 48 -0.44 -3.56 10.43
CA HIS A 48 -1.30 -4.47 9.67
C HIS A 48 -0.46 -5.51 8.91
N LEU A 49 0.59 -5.07 8.24
CA LEU A 49 1.45 -5.94 7.44
C LEU A 49 2.29 -6.89 8.29
N SER A 50 2.59 -6.54 9.54
CA SER A 50 3.34 -7.42 10.44
C SER A 50 2.58 -8.72 10.70
N GLY A 51 1.26 -8.66 10.72
CA GLY A 51 0.41 -9.86 10.83
C GLY A 51 0.52 -10.79 9.62
N LEU A 52 1.04 -10.28 8.50
CA LEU A 52 1.27 -11.04 7.27
C LEU A 52 2.74 -11.43 7.10
N GLY A 53 3.58 -11.19 8.10
CA GLY A 53 4.99 -11.54 8.04
C GLY A 53 5.87 -10.50 7.36
N VAL A 54 5.38 -9.30 7.12
CA VAL A 54 6.14 -8.21 6.50
C VAL A 54 6.75 -7.34 7.58
N ASP A 55 8.07 -7.13 7.56
CA ASP A 55 8.75 -6.30 8.55
C ASP A 55 8.55 -4.82 8.28
N LYS A 56 8.84 -3.98 9.30
CA LYS A 56 8.65 -2.53 9.21
C LYS A 56 9.46 -1.89 8.08
N ALA A 57 10.69 -2.33 7.91
CA ALA A 57 11.57 -1.76 6.88
C ALA A 57 11.00 -2.03 5.48
N THR A 58 10.50 -3.23 5.23
CA THR A 58 9.87 -3.59 3.97
C THR A 58 8.59 -2.79 3.75
N ALA A 59 7.76 -2.65 4.79
CA ALA A 59 6.53 -1.86 4.71
C ALA A 59 6.83 -0.40 4.36
N PHE A 60 7.81 0.20 5.01
CA PHE A 60 8.21 1.58 4.76
C PHE A 60 8.74 1.77 3.33
N ARG A 61 9.61 0.85 2.89
CA ARG A 61 10.17 0.89 1.54
C ARG A 61 9.06 0.78 0.49
N ASN A 62 8.12 -0.13 0.68
CA ASN A 62 7.01 -0.30 -0.26
C ASN A 62 6.12 0.95 -0.33
N LEU A 63 5.83 1.58 0.80
CA LEU A 63 5.06 2.82 0.80
C LEU A 63 5.76 3.92 0.00
N ASN A 64 7.07 4.07 0.17
CA ASN A 64 7.84 5.06 -0.57
C ASN A 64 7.93 4.73 -2.05
N ASP A 65 8.22 3.47 -2.41
CA ASP A 65 8.31 3.04 -3.80
C ASP A 65 6.99 3.26 -4.54
N MET A 66 5.87 2.93 -3.89
CA MET A 66 4.55 3.06 -4.50
C MET A 66 4.10 4.53 -4.58
N THR A 67 4.53 5.36 -3.64
CA THR A 67 4.30 6.81 -3.71
C THR A 67 5.10 7.42 -4.88
N ASP A 68 6.36 7.05 -4.99
CA ASP A 68 7.22 7.54 -6.08
C ASP A 68 6.70 7.09 -7.45
N ALA A 69 6.09 5.92 -7.53
CA ALA A 69 5.52 5.38 -8.76
C ALA A 69 4.15 5.97 -9.10
N GLY A 70 3.58 6.80 -8.23
CA GLY A 70 2.29 7.44 -8.46
C GLY A 70 1.07 6.61 -8.06
N LEU A 71 1.27 5.46 -7.42
CA LEU A 71 0.17 4.62 -6.95
C LEU A 71 -0.47 5.16 -5.67
N LEU A 72 0.31 5.81 -4.85
CA LEU A 72 -0.14 6.36 -3.56
C LEU A 72 0.14 7.84 -3.49
N ARG A 73 -0.62 8.53 -2.67
CA ARG A 73 -0.36 9.91 -2.28
C ARG A 73 0.03 9.95 -0.82
N ARG A 74 0.95 10.84 -0.50
CA ARG A 74 1.44 11.05 0.85
C ARG A 74 1.03 12.44 1.30
N THR A 75 0.36 12.54 2.44
CA THR A 75 -0.13 13.81 2.97
C THR A 75 0.30 14.01 4.42
N GLU A 76 0.41 15.26 4.82
CA GLU A 76 0.73 15.66 6.19
C GLU A 76 -0.12 16.91 6.49
N VAL A 77 -0.81 16.90 7.64
CA VAL A 77 -1.77 17.94 7.98
C VAL A 77 -1.25 18.90 9.05
N GLY A 78 0.08 19.09 9.11
CA GLY A 78 0.70 20.02 10.06
C GLY A 78 1.16 19.39 11.36
N ASP A 79 0.99 18.08 11.51
CA ASP A 79 1.41 17.32 12.71
C ASP A 79 2.72 16.56 12.52
N HIS A 80 3.38 16.76 11.38
CA HIS A 80 4.62 16.07 10.99
C HIS A 80 4.48 14.54 10.88
N VAL A 81 3.24 14.06 10.75
CA VAL A 81 2.95 12.64 10.56
C VAL A 81 2.48 12.43 9.13
N TRP A 82 3.23 11.62 8.38
CA TRP A 82 2.87 11.27 7.01
C TRP A 82 1.78 10.21 6.99
N ARG A 83 0.78 10.42 6.14
CA ARG A 83 -0.29 9.46 5.89
C ARG A 83 -0.32 9.13 4.41
N PHE A 84 -0.74 7.92 4.09
CA PHE A 84 -0.75 7.40 2.72
C PHE A 84 -2.17 7.05 2.30
N GLU A 85 -2.50 7.31 1.05
CA GLU A 85 -3.80 7.00 0.47
C GLU A 85 -3.68 6.72 -1.03
N THR A 86 -4.70 6.11 -1.59
CA THR A 86 -4.79 5.85 -3.04
C THR A 86 -5.45 6.98 -3.79
#